data_c1a425acbdd5d6eced4f3bcfb16b799e
#
_entry.id   c1a425acbdd5d6eced4f3bcfb16b799e
#
_cell.length_a   1.000
_cell.length_b   1.000
_cell.length_c   1.000
_cell.angle_alpha   90.00
_cell.angle_beta   90.00
_cell.angle_gamma   90.00
#
_symmetry.space_group_name_H-M   'P 1'
#
loop_
_entity.id
_entity.type
_entity.pdbx_description
1 polymer ?
#
loop_
_entity_poly.entity_id
_entity_poly.type
_entity_poly.pdbx_seq_one_letter_code
_entity_poly.pdbx_strand_id
1 'polypeptide(L)'
;MNTTVRDAGFFTEDLSQRDPELFGSITSELGRQRDEIELIASENIVSKAVMQAQGSVMTNKYAEGYAGRRYYGGCQYVDIAETLAVDRAKELFGCEFANVQPNSGSQANQGVFLALLQPGDTILGMSLDAGGHLTHGAKPNQSGKWFNAIQFGVRKEDNLLDYDQVQALATEHQPKMIIAGGSAVPRQIDFKRMREIADSVGAYLHVDMAHFAGLVAAGVHPSPFPYADVATTTTHKTLRGPRGGLILTNNEDLAKKFNSAIFPGIQGGPLMHVIAAKAVAFGEALRPEFKQYQTQVILNAQALADQLIKGGLDIVTGGTDTHVMLVDLRPKGVTGNIADKALGRAHITCNKNGIPFDPEKPMVTSGLRLGTPAGTTRGFGEAEFRTIADLIVEVLDGLATVSYTHLRAHETKANLVCRLLL
;
A
#
# COMPACT_ATOMS: atom_id res chain seq x y z
N MET A 1 -36.73 37.11 20.49
CA MET A 1 -35.92 36.14 21.29
C MET A 1 -35.32 35.15 20.33
N ASN A 2 -34.01 35.25 20.08
CA ASN A 2 -33.31 34.26 19.24
C ASN A 2 -33.12 33.00 20.08
N THR A 3 -33.99 32.03 19.93
CA THR A 3 -33.78 30.67 20.41
C THR A 3 -32.78 30.01 19.45
N THR A 4 -31.48 30.23 19.66
CA THR A 4 -30.47 29.37 19.11
C THR A 4 -30.75 28.00 19.69
N VAL A 5 -31.28 27.08 18.89
CA VAL A 5 -31.41 25.66 19.25
C VAL A 5 -29.99 25.15 19.45
N ARG A 6 -29.47 25.19 20.67
CA ARG A 6 -28.21 24.55 21.03
C ARG A 6 -28.53 23.08 21.26
N ASP A 7 -28.00 22.24 20.39
CA ASP A 7 -27.88 20.82 20.68
C ASP A 7 -27.04 20.66 21.95
N ALA A 8 -27.66 20.28 23.07
CA ALA A 8 -27.02 20.30 24.39
C ALA A 8 -25.79 19.37 24.48
N GLY A 9 -25.75 18.30 23.70
CA GLY A 9 -24.66 17.31 23.66
C GLY A 9 -23.58 17.57 22.63
N PHE A 10 -23.73 18.57 21.75
CA PHE A 10 -22.85 18.72 20.55
C PHE A 10 -21.35 18.77 20.86
N PHE A 11 -20.92 19.36 21.95
CA PHE A 11 -19.52 19.49 22.33
C PHE A 11 -19.08 18.52 23.44
N THR A 12 -20.00 17.76 24.04
CA THR A 12 -19.73 17.01 25.27
C THR A 12 -20.10 15.53 25.21
N GLU A 13 -20.96 15.11 24.27
CA GLU A 13 -21.31 13.71 24.13
C GLU A 13 -20.22 12.96 23.38
N ASP A 14 -19.85 11.82 23.94
CA ASP A 14 -18.97 10.86 23.25
C ASP A 14 -19.72 10.13 22.12
N LEU A 15 -18.98 9.57 21.17
CA LEU A 15 -19.56 8.83 20.04
C LEU A 15 -20.50 7.71 20.50
N SER A 16 -20.18 7.04 21.61
CA SER A 16 -21.02 5.98 22.18
C SER A 16 -22.42 6.44 22.59
N GLN A 17 -22.57 7.73 22.91
CA GLN A 17 -23.84 8.37 23.28
C GLN A 17 -24.51 9.01 22.06
N ARG A 18 -23.71 9.63 21.20
CA ARG A 18 -24.17 10.41 20.05
C ARG A 18 -24.63 9.53 18.89
N ASP A 19 -23.92 8.46 18.63
CA ASP A 19 -24.20 7.49 17.57
C ASP A 19 -23.80 6.08 18.01
N PRO A 20 -24.65 5.41 18.82
CA PRO A 20 -24.36 4.07 19.35
C PRO A 20 -24.19 3.00 18.25
N GLU A 21 -24.88 3.15 17.11
CA GLU A 21 -24.80 2.20 16.00
C GLU A 21 -23.40 2.25 15.35
N LEU A 22 -22.91 3.45 15.03
CA LEU A 22 -21.56 3.63 14.49
C LEU A 22 -20.50 3.24 15.52
N PHE A 23 -20.68 3.58 16.79
CA PHE A 23 -19.77 3.14 17.86
C PHE A 23 -19.70 1.62 17.96
N GLY A 24 -20.84 0.93 17.84
CA GLY A 24 -20.91 -0.53 17.79
C GLY A 24 -20.12 -1.12 16.61
N SER A 25 -20.21 -0.52 15.41
CA SER A 25 -19.44 -0.92 14.23
C SER A 25 -17.92 -0.77 14.46
N ILE A 26 -17.48 0.37 15.00
CA ILE A 26 -16.06 0.62 15.31
C ILE A 26 -15.55 -0.38 16.36
N THR A 27 -16.36 -0.68 17.39
CA THR A 27 -15.99 -1.65 18.42
C THR A 27 -15.87 -3.07 17.85
N SER A 28 -16.77 -3.44 16.94
CA SER A 28 -16.73 -4.73 16.25
C SER A 28 -15.48 -4.84 15.37
N GLU A 29 -15.10 -3.79 14.62
CA GLU A 29 -13.89 -3.76 13.83
C GLU A 29 -12.64 -3.84 14.71
N LEU A 30 -12.63 -3.18 15.87
CA LEU A 30 -11.53 -3.33 16.82
C LEU A 30 -11.39 -4.77 17.31
N GLY A 31 -12.51 -5.45 17.58
CA GLY A 31 -12.55 -6.87 17.91
C GLY A 31 -11.95 -7.72 16.78
N ARG A 32 -12.41 -7.51 15.54
CA ARG A 32 -11.87 -8.20 14.37
C ARG A 32 -10.35 -8.05 14.26
N GLN A 33 -9.83 -6.81 14.33
CA GLN A 33 -8.39 -6.55 14.24
C GLN A 33 -7.56 -7.18 15.36
N ARG A 34 -8.14 -7.40 16.54
CA ARG A 34 -7.49 -8.09 17.66
C ARG A 34 -7.53 -9.60 17.51
N ASP A 35 -8.66 -10.15 17.08
CA ASP A 35 -8.96 -11.57 17.15
C ASP A 35 -8.65 -12.32 15.85
N GLU A 36 -8.43 -11.61 14.72
CA GLU A 36 -8.11 -12.22 13.43
C GLU A 36 -6.64 -12.03 13.04
N ILE A 37 -6.12 -12.95 12.23
CA ILE A 37 -4.79 -12.86 11.63
C ILE A 37 -4.90 -12.06 10.34
N GLU A 38 -4.28 -10.88 10.30
CA GLU A 38 -4.31 -10.00 9.14
C GLU A 38 -3.10 -10.25 8.23
N LEU A 39 -3.37 -10.73 7.01
CA LEU A 39 -2.36 -11.02 5.98
C LEU A 39 -2.56 -10.21 4.68
N ILE A 40 -3.47 -9.23 4.66
CA ILE A 40 -3.59 -8.35 3.50
C ILE A 40 -2.32 -7.48 3.41
N ALA A 41 -1.55 -7.66 2.34
CA ALA A 41 -0.23 -7.05 2.15
C ALA A 41 -0.24 -5.50 2.13
N SER A 42 -1.41 -4.90 1.87
CA SER A 42 -1.61 -3.45 1.84
C SER A 42 -2.18 -2.86 3.14
N GLU A 43 -2.29 -3.66 4.20
CA GLU A 43 -2.80 -3.22 5.50
C GLU A 43 -1.70 -3.22 6.57
N ASN A 44 -1.89 -2.35 7.55
CA ASN A 44 -1.02 -2.22 8.72
C ASN A 44 -1.80 -1.59 9.88
N ILE A 45 -1.25 -1.62 11.07
CA ILE A 45 -1.84 -1.06 12.27
C ILE A 45 -1.04 0.17 12.69
N VAL A 46 -1.72 1.32 12.79
CA VAL A 46 -1.09 2.58 13.18
C VAL A 46 -1.00 2.70 14.70
N SER A 47 -0.08 3.56 15.18
CA SER A 47 0.05 3.87 16.60
C SER A 47 -1.16 4.66 17.14
N LYS A 48 -1.33 4.62 18.46
CA LYS A 48 -2.31 5.48 19.14
C LYS A 48 -2.07 6.97 18.85
N ALA A 49 -0.80 7.39 18.75
CA ALA A 49 -0.44 8.78 18.46
C ALA A 49 -0.90 9.21 17.06
N VAL A 50 -0.76 8.34 16.06
CA VAL A 50 -1.29 8.57 14.70
C VAL A 50 -2.82 8.73 14.73
N MET A 51 -3.54 7.85 15.44
CA MET A 51 -5.01 7.96 15.61
C MET A 51 -5.43 9.24 16.34
N GLN A 52 -4.70 9.66 17.37
CA GLN A 52 -4.95 10.92 18.09
C GLN A 52 -4.74 12.14 17.21
N ALA A 53 -3.72 12.17 16.38
CA ALA A 53 -3.51 13.25 15.41
C ALA A 53 -4.63 13.29 14.35
N GLN A 54 -5.06 12.14 13.87
CA GLN A 54 -6.15 11.98 12.91
C GLN A 54 -7.48 12.47 13.46
N GLY A 55 -7.81 12.19 14.72
CA GLY A 55 -9.03 12.63 15.41
C GLY A 55 -8.92 13.99 16.07
N SER A 56 -7.95 14.83 15.69
CA SER A 56 -7.70 16.13 16.31
C SER A 56 -8.55 17.26 15.73
N VAL A 57 -8.55 18.41 16.40
CA VAL A 57 -9.21 19.66 15.95
C VAL A 57 -8.65 20.21 14.63
N MET A 58 -7.53 19.66 14.15
CA MET A 58 -6.98 19.99 12.83
C MET A 58 -7.96 19.71 11.68
N THR A 59 -8.95 18.84 11.89
CA THR A 59 -10.05 18.58 10.93
C THR A 59 -10.90 19.81 10.63
N ASN A 60 -10.96 20.77 11.55
CA ASN A 60 -11.80 21.96 11.40
C ASN A 60 -11.15 23.05 10.52
N LYS A 61 -9.83 22.95 10.22
CA LYS A 61 -9.10 24.03 9.57
C LYS A 61 -9.06 23.89 8.06
N TYR A 62 -9.58 24.91 7.37
CA TYR A 62 -9.45 25.05 5.91
C TYR A 62 -8.14 25.75 5.56
N ALA A 63 -7.26 25.11 4.77
CA ALA A 63 -5.87 25.56 4.56
C ALA A 63 -5.40 25.43 3.10
N GLU A 64 -6.19 25.89 2.13
CA GLU A 64 -5.79 25.91 0.72
C GLU A 64 -4.45 26.63 0.52
N GLY A 65 -3.66 26.14 -0.40
CA GLY A 65 -2.26 26.55 -0.61
C GLY A 65 -1.28 25.64 0.15
N TYR A 66 -0.12 26.18 0.45
CA TYR A 66 0.99 25.48 1.11
C TYR A 66 1.48 26.26 2.33
N ALA A 67 2.22 25.64 3.23
CA ALA A 67 2.76 26.27 4.42
C ALA A 67 3.46 27.60 4.07
N GLY A 68 3.13 28.66 4.79
CA GLY A 68 3.61 30.03 4.54
C GLY A 68 2.99 30.76 3.32
N ARG A 69 2.16 30.08 2.53
CA ARG A 69 1.49 30.62 1.32
C ARG A 69 0.04 30.14 1.23
N ARG A 70 -0.76 30.43 2.26
CA ARG A 70 -2.17 30.03 2.34
C ARG A 70 -3.10 31.09 1.77
N TYR A 71 -4.23 30.64 1.26
CA TYR A 71 -5.33 31.51 0.83
C TYR A 71 -6.22 31.97 1.98
N TYR A 72 -6.08 31.36 3.16
CA TYR A 72 -6.91 31.62 4.37
C TYR A 72 -6.06 32.04 5.56
N GLY A 73 -6.61 32.88 6.42
CA GLY A 73 -6.01 33.24 7.71
C GLY A 73 -6.07 32.11 8.75
N GLY A 74 -5.33 32.27 9.85
CA GLY A 74 -5.35 31.35 10.98
C GLY A 74 -4.63 30.02 10.73
N CYS A 75 -3.67 29.98 9.80
CA CYS A 75 -2.98 28.75 9.41
C CYS A 75 -1.65 28.53 10.13
N GLN A 76 -1.22 29.40 11.03
CA GLN A 76 0.08 29.35 11.68
C GLN A 76 0.41 28.00 12.35
N TYR A 77 -0.58 27.31 12.91
CA TYR A 77 -0.36 26.01 13.57
C TYR A 77 -0.45 24.83 12.60
N VAL A 78 -1.32 24.87 11.60
CA VAL A 78 -1.37 23.82 10.58
C VAL A 78 -0.16 23.88 9.65
N ASP A 79 0.45 25.08 9.48
CA ASP A 79 1.71 25.24 8.76
C ASP A 79 2.86 24.49 9.47
N ILE A 80 2.89 24.51 10.80
CA ILE A 80 3.85 23.72 11.59
C ILE A 80 3.67 22.22 11.29
N ALA A 81 2.43 21.73 11.31
CA ALA A 81 2.15 20.31 11.05
C ALA A 81 2.56 19.88 9.64
N GLU A 82 2.26 20.70 8.62
CA GLU A 82 2.64 20.40 7.24
C GLU A 82 4.15 20.49 7.04
N THR A 83 4.82 21.50 7.59
CA THR A 83 6.28 21.64 7.53
C THR A 83 6.97 20.44 8.16
N LEU A 84 6.53 20.00 9.37
CA LEU A 84 7.05 18.81 10.00
C LEU A 84 6.87 17.56 9.14
N ALA A 85 5.71 17.39 8.50
CA ALA A 85 5.47 16.26 7.61
C ALA A 85 6.39 16.28 6.39
N VAL A 86 6.58 17.46 5.77
CA VAL A 86 7.47 17.65 4.61
C VAL A 86 8.92 17.37 4.99
N ASP A 87 9.43 17.98 6.08
CA ASP A 87 10.82 17.82 6.49
C ASP A 87 11.16 16.39 6.85
N ARG A 88 10.29 15.74 7.61
CA ARG A 88 10.44 14.31 7.96
C ARG A 88 10.35 13.40 6.75
N ALA A 89 9.48 13.68 5.77
CA ALA A 89 9.43 12.91 4.53
C ALA A 89 10.72 13.06 3.72
N LYS A 90 11.27 14.27 3.62
CA LYS A 90 12.56 14.53 2.95
C LYS A 90 13.70 13.77 3.62
N GLU A 91 13.81 13.84 4.93
CA GLU A 91 14.82 13.10 5.71
C GLU A 91 14.67 11.59 5.53
N LEU A 92 13.44 11.08 5.62
CA LEU A 92 13.13 9.66 5.58
C LEU A 92 13.49 9.00 4.25
N PHE A 93 13.27 9.71 3.14
CA PHE A 93 13.50 9.19 1.79
C PHE A 93 14.77 9.72 1.12
N GLY A 94 15.51 10.62 1.78
CA GLY A 94 16.72 11.21 1.24
C GLY A 94 16.45 12.01 -0.04
N CYS A 95 15.36 12.78 -0.07
CA CYS A 95 14.98 13.62 -1.22
C CYS A 95 14.91 15.10 -0.85
N GLU A 96 15.00 15.97 -1.88
CA GLU A 96 15.03 17.42 -1.66
C GLU A 96 13.64 18.05 -1.54
N PHE A 97 12.64 17.46 -2.20
CA PHE A 97 11.27 17.98 -2.25
C PHE A 97 10.24 16.91 -1.97
N ALA A 98 9.24 17.25 -1.16
CA ALA A 98 8.13 16.38 -0.82
C ALA A 98 6.81 17.17 -0.84
N ASN A 99 5.75 16.57 -1.40
CA ASN A 99 4.37 17.05 -1.26
C ASN A 99 3.59 16.02 -0.44
N VAL A 100 3.07 16.44 0.71
CA VAL A 100 2.37 15.59 1.68
C VAL A 100 0.84 15.72 1.60
N GLN A 101 0.33 16.55 0.68
CA GLN A 101 -1.11 16.82 0.56
C GLN A 101 -1.92 15.76 -0.18
N PRO A 102 -1.38 14.88 -1.06
CA PRO A 102 -2.21 13.87 -1.71
C PRO A 102 -3.02 13.04 -0.72
N ASN A 103 -4.33 12.93 -0.97
CA ASN A 103 -5.26 12.19 -0.10
C ASN A 103 -5.12 10.68 -0.24
N SER A 104 -4.48 10.21 -1.32
CA SER A 104 -4.22 8.79 -1.58
C SER A 104 -3.05 8.62 -2.55
N GLY A 105 -2.50 7.39 -2.65
CA GLY A 105 -1.51 7.07 -3.69
C GLY A 105 -2.04 7.28 -5.10
N SER A 106 -3.30 6.95 -5.36
CA SER A 106 -3.93 7.19 -6.67
C SER A 106 -3.97 8.68 -7.01
N GLN A 107 -4.28 9.58 -6.05
CA GLN A 107 -4.26 11.02 -6.28
C GLN A 107 -2.82 11.56 -6.38
N ALA A 108 -1.85 10.97 -5.70
CA ALA A 108 -0.43 11.29 -5.92
C ALA A 108 -0.04 10.98 -7.38
N ASN A 109 -0.39 9.79 -7.89
CA ASN A 109 -0.15 9.41 -9.28
C ASN A 109 -0.89 10.33 -10.27
N GLN A 110 -2.16 10.67 -9.99
CA GLN A 110 -2.92 11.62 -10.81
C GLN A 110 -2.26 13.00 -10.86
N GLY A 111 -1.73 13.50 -9.73
CA GLY A 111 -0.98 14.75 -9.67
C GLY A 111 0.28 14.72 -10.53
N VAL A 112 1.01 13.60 -10.50
CA VAL A 112 2.18 13.39 -11.37
C VAL A 112 1.76 13.37 -12.84
N PHE A 113 0.69 12.67 -13.19
CA PHE A 113 0.19 12.60 -14.57
C PHE A 113 -0.27 13.98 -15.06
N LEU A 114 -1.04 14.71 -14.26
CA LEU A 114 -1.48 16.07 -14.62
C LEU A 114 -0.30 17.03 -14.84
N ALA A 115 0.77 16.87 -14.04
CA ALA A 115 1.96 17.74 -14.13
C ALA A 115 2.81 17.47 -15.38
N LEU A 116 2.88 16.21 -15.85
CA LEU A 116 3.88 15.79 -16.82
C LEU A 116 3.29 15.29 -18.16
N LEU A 117 2.01 14.97 -18.21
CA LEU A 117 1.37 14.32 -19.35
C LEU A 117 0.16 15.13 -19.87
N GLN A 118 -0.19 14.87 -21.10
CA GLN A 118 -1.45 15.30 -21.71
C GLN A 118 -2.32 14.07 -22.05
N PRO A 119 -3.66 14.20 -22.07
CA PRO A 119 -4.52 13.14 -22.57
C PRO A 119 -4.07 12.64 -23.96
N GLY A 120 -3.98 11.33 -24.13
CA GLY A 120 -3.48 10.69 -25.36
C GLY A 120 -1.97 10.41 -25.36
N ASP A 121 -1.20 10.94 -24.42
CA ASP A 121 0.22 10.59 -24.29
C ASP A 121 0.40 9.10 -24.00
N THR A 122 1.50 8.53 -24.49
CA THR A 122 1.83 7.13 -24.25
C THR A 122 2.51 6.98 -22.88
N ILE A 123 2.02 6.04 -22.08
CA ILE A 123 2.65 5.58 -20.83
C ILE A 123 2.95 4.09 -20.92
N LEU A 124 4.01 3.65 -20.25
CA LEU A 124 4.41 2.25 -20.16
C LEU A 124 4.40 1.85 -18.69
N GLY A 125 3.58 0.87 -18.32
CA GLY A 125 3.42 0.40 -16.93
C GLY A 125 3.21 -1.10 -16.84
N MET A 126 3.38 -1.66 -15.64
CA MET A 126 3.16 -3.09 -15.39
C MET A 126 1.66 -3.41 -15.46
N SER A 127 1.32 -4.51 -16.14
CA SER A 127 -0.06 -5.00 -16.21
C SER A 127 -0.57 -5.49 -14.84
N LEU A 128 -1.89 -5.44 -14.65
CA LEU A 128 -2.52 -5.97 -13.43
C LEU A 128 -2.20 -7.46 -13.23
N ASP A 129 -2.23 -8.24 -14.32
CA ASP A 129 -2.00 -9.68 -14.30
C ASP A 129 -0.54 -10.02 -13.91
N ALA A 130 0.39 -9.09 -14.14
CA ALA A 130 1.80 -9.23 -13.74
C ALA A 130 2.09 -8.64 -12.33
N GLY A 131 1.09 -8.09 -11.65
CA GLY A 131 1.24 -7.51 -10.32
C GLY A 131 1.28 -5.98 -10.28
N GLY A 132 0.97 -5.29 -11.39
CA GLY A 132 0.86 -3.83 -11.45
C GLY A 132 -0.30 -3.27 -10.61
N HIS A 133 -0.43 -1.94 -10.60
CA HIS A 133 -1.52 -1.25 -9.94
C HIS A 133 -2.52 -0.68 -10.96
N LEU A 134 -3.78 -0.47 -10.55
CA LEU A 134 -4.82 0.13 -11.40
C LEU A 134 -4.36 1.43 -12.07
N THR A 135 -3.64 2.28 -11.36
CA THR A 135 -3.14 3.56 -11.87
C THR A 135 -1.96 3.45 -12.83
N HIS A 136 -1.47 2.24 -13.13
CA HIS A 136 -0.39 2.01 -14.09
C HIS A 136 -0.91 1.74 -15.52
N GLY A 137 -2.05 2.29 -15.88
CA GLY A 137 -2.62 2.15 -17.22
C GLY A 137 -3.72 1.10 -17.37
N ALA A 138 -4.28 0.57 -16.28
CA ALA A 138 -5.37 -0.40 -16.38
C ALA A 138 -6.62 0.23 -17.01
N LYS A 139 -7.24 -0.46 -17.96
CA LYS A 139 -8.39 0.01 -18.76
C LYS A 139 -9.54 0.66 -17.95
N PRO A 140 -9.97 0.13 -16.79
CA PRO A 140 -11.06 0.74 -16.01
C PRO A 140 -10.63 2.02 -15.27
N ASN A 141 -9.32 2.23 -15.08
CA ASN A 141 -8.78 3.38 -14.37
C ASN A 141 -8.65 4.61 -15.26
N GLN A 142 -8.59 5.80 -14.65
CA GLN A 142 -8.35 7.06 -15.36
C GLN A 142 -7.09 6.98 -16.23
N SER A 143 -6.00 6.39 -15.75
CA SER A 143 -4.75 6.24 -16.49
C SER A 143 -4.91 5.43 -17.77
N GLY A 144 -5.74 4.38 -17.77
CA GLY A 144 -6.04 3.60 -18.98
C GLY A 144 -7.11 4.22 -19.89
N LYS A 145 -7.87 5.23 -19.39
CA LYS A 145 -8.88 5.95 -20.19
C LYS A 145 -8.32 7.21 -20.86
N TRP A 146 -7.37 7.87 -20.22
CA TRP A 146 -6.84 9.16 -20.67
C TRP A 146 -5.57 9.02 -21.50
N PHE A 147 -4.79 7.96 -21.29
CA PHE A 147 -3.50 7.75 -21.92
C PHE A 147 -3.53 6.54 -22.86
N ASN A 148 -2.61 6.55 -23.84
CA ASN A 148 -2.26 5.36 -24.58
C ASN A 148 -1.40 4.47 -23.69
N ALA A 149 -2.03 3.59 -22.92
CA ALA A 149 -1.38 2.76 -21.93
C ALA A 149 -0.86 1.46 -22.53
N ILE A 150 0.44 1.36 -22.67
CA ILE A 150 1.16 0.14 -23.03
C ILE A 150 1.54 -0.58 -21.74
N GLN A 151 1.41 -1.91 -21.74
CA GLN A 151 1.64 -2.70 -20.54
C GLN A 151 2.72 -3.75 -20.78
N PHE A 152 3.65 -3.87 -19.84
CA PHE A 152 4.64 -4.94 -19.78
C PHE A 152 4.28 -5.99 -18.73
N GLY A 153 4.88 -7.15 -18.84
CA GLY A 153 4.62 -8.29 -17.98
C GLY A 153 5.86 -8.80 -17.25
N VAL A 154 5.80 -10.08 -16.94
CA VAL A 154 6.89 -10.87 -16.34
C VAL A 154 7.26 -12.02 -17.26
N ARG A 155 8.46 -12.56 -17.10
CA ARG A 155 8.90 -13.74 -17.84
C ARG A 155 8.09 -14.96 -17.42
N LYS A 156 7.81 -15.84 -18.36
CA LYS A 156 7.02 -17.04 -18.12
C LYS A 156 7.80 -18.10 -17.32
N GLU A 157 9.12 -18.11 -17.46
CA GLU A 157 10.01 -19.12 -16.91
C GLU A 157 10.17 -19.00 -15.40
N ASP A 158 10.17 -17.77 -14.88
CA ASP A 158 10.48 -17.49 -13.48
C ASP A 158 9.58 -16.44 -12.82
N ASN A 159 8.63 -15.87 -13.58
CA ASN A 159 7.73 -14.80 -13.18
C ASN A 159 8.46 -13.51 -12.69
N LEU A 160 9.72 -13.32 -13.07
CA LEU A 160 10.46 -12.09 -12.80
C LEU A 160 10.16 -11.01 -13.85
N LEU A 161 10.37 -9.76 -13.47
CA LEU A 161 10.20 -8.62 -14.37
C LEU A 161 11.07 -8.78 -15.64
N ASP A 162 10.42 -8.64 -16.79
CA ASP A 162 11.08 -8.76 -18.09
C ASP A 162 11.60 -7.40 -18.57
N TYR A 163 12.83 -7.05 -18.18
CA TYR A 163 13.44 -5.78 -18.57
C TYR A 163 13.72 -5.68 -20.08
N ASP A 164 13.92 -6.80 -20.76
CA ASP A 164 14.13 -6.81 -22.22
C ASP A 164 12.81 -6.51 -22.93
N GLN A 165 11.69 -7.02 -22.43
CA GLN A 165 10.34 -6.64 -22.90
C GLN A 165 10.08 -5.14 -22.63
N VAL A 166 10.42 -4.62 -21.45
CA VAL A 166 10.28 -3.19 -21.14
C VAL A 166 11.08 -2.34 -22.12
N GLN A 167 12.33 -2.71 -22.42
CA GLN A 167 13.18 -2.01 -23.38
C GLN A 167 12.59 -2.06 -24.80
N ALA A 168 12.13 -3.23 -25.24
CA ALA A 168 11.55 -3.39 -26.58
C ALA A 168 10.28 -2.52 -26.74
N LEU A 169 9.36 -2.58 -25.76
CA LEU A 169 8.14 -1.78 -25.76
C LEU A 169 8.41 -0.27 -25.66
N ALA A 170 9.40 0.13 -24.85
CA ALA A 170 9.82 1.52 -24.78
C ALA A 170 10.35 2.03 -26.11
N THR A 171 11.17 1.24 -26.79
CA THR A 171 11.73 1.56 -28.12
C THR A 171 10.63 1.64 -29.19
N GLU A 172 9.68 0.71 -29.19
CA GLU A 172 8.57 0.67 -30.17
C GLU A 172 7.59 1.80 -29.98
N HIS A 173 7.18 2.05 -28.73
CA HIS A 173 6.05 2.95 -28.44
C HIS A 173 6.46 4.36 -27.98
N GLN A 174 7.74 4.61 -27.73
CA GLN A 174 8.27 5.92 -27.32
C GLN A 174 7.44 6.61 -26.21
N PRO A 175 7.24 5.96 -25.04
CA PRO A 175 6.38 6.52 -24.00
C PRO A 175 6.99 7.81 -23.45
N LYS A 176 6.14 8.74 -23.02
CA LYS A 176 6.57 9.92 -22.26
C LYS A 176 6.90 9.60 -20.80
N MET A 177 6.33 8.52 -20.27
CA MET A 177 6.55 8.08 -18.90
C MET A 177 6.59 6.56 -18.81
N ILE A 178 7.58 6.06 -18.08
CA ILE A 178 7.66 4.65 -17.64
C ILE A 178 7.36 4.61 -16.14
N ILE A 179 6.42 3.73 -15.73
CA ILE A 179 6.00 3.56 -14.35
C ILE A 179 6.58 2.26 -13.83
N ALA A 180 7.49 2.38 -12.85
CA ALA A 180 8.07 1.25 -12.13
C ALA A 180 7.41 1.10 -10.75
N GLY A 181 6.97 -0.10 -10.42
CA GLY A 181 6.27 -0.38 -9.17
C GLY A 181 5.16 -1.40 -9.37
N GLY A 182 4.59 -1.87 -8.27
CA GLY A 182 3.51 -2.84 -8.34
C GLY A 182 2.86 -3.12 -6.99
N SER A 183 1.67 -3.74 -7.05
CA SER A 183 0.85 -4.10 -5.89
C SER A 183 1.10 -5.54 -5.42
N ALA A 184 1.67 -6.37 -6.29
CA ALA A 184 1.88 -7.79 -6.06
C ALA A 184 3.21 -8.28 -6.64
N VAL A 185 4.24 -7.45 -6.54
CA VAL A 185 5.61 -7.75 -6.98
C VAL A 185 6.44 -8.15 -5.77
N PRO A 186 6.78 -9.45 -5.61
CA PRO A 186 7.49 -9.93 -4.42
C PRO A 186 9.00 -9.70 -4.48
N ARG A 187 9.56 -9.38 -5.64
CA ARG A 187 10.99 -9.17 -5.86
C ARG A 187 11.35 -7.70 -5.99
N GLN A 188 12.59 -7.36 -5.70
CA GLN A 188 13.12 -6.02 -5.88
C GLN A 188 13.13 -5.63 -7.37
N ILE A 189 12.84 -4.36 -7.63
CA ILE A 189 12.91 -3.78 -8.98
C ILE A 189 14.27 -3.09 -9.13
N ASP A 190 14.94 -3.36 -10.24
CA ASP A 190 16.19 -2.67 -10.60
C ASP A 190 15.88 -1.28 -11.18
N PHE A 191 15.90 -0.26 -10.31
CA PHE A 191 15.61 1.12 -10.69
C PHE A 191 16.70 1.70 -11.62
N LYS A 192 17.95 1.21 -11.52
CA LYS A 192 19.01 1.64 -12.41
C LYS A 192 18.71 1.17 -13.84
N ARG A 193 18.35 -0.10 -14.01
CA ARG A 193 17.98 -0.62 -15.32
C ARG A 193 16.74 0.07 -15.90
N MET A 194 15.73 0.35 -15.04
CA MET A 194 14.56 1.12 -15.48
C MET A 194 14.93 2.55 -15.91
N ARG A 195 15.88 3.21 -15.23
CA ARG A 195 16.41 4.53 -15.63
C ARG A 195 17.10 4.47 -16.98
N GLU A 196 17.99 3.49 -17.21
CA GLU A 196 18.66 3.31 -18.49
C GLU A 196 17.67 3.15 -19.64
N ILE A 197 16.60 2.37 -19.43
CA ILE A 197 15.51 2.21 -20.40
C ILE A 197 14.80 3.53 -20.66
N ALA A 198 14.42 4.27 -19.59
CA ALA A 198 13.73 5.53 -19.74
C ALA A 198 14.60 6.58 -20.45
N ASP A 199 15.90 6.66 -20.14
CA ASP A 199 16.83 7.56 -20.81
C ASP A 199 16.97 7.25 -22.30
N SER A 200 16.94 5.98 -22.68
CA SER A 200 17.07 5.56 -24.09
C SER A 200 15.97 6.10 -25.01
N VAL A 201 14.82 6.50 -24.43
CA VAL A 201 13.67 7.03 -25.16
C VAL A 201 13.24 8.42 -24.69
N GLY A 202 14.00 9.04 -23.77
CA GLY A 202 13.69 10.37 -23.23
C GLY A 202 12.42 10.44 -22.36
N ALA A 203 12.05 9.31 -21.73
CA ALA A 203 10.87 9.21 -20.88
C ALA A 203 11.16 9.63 -19.43
N TYR A 204 10.15 10.17 -18.74
CA TYR A 204 10.20 10.26 -17.29
C TYR A 204 10.15 8.87 -16.65
N LEU A 205 10.96 8.65 -15.60
CA LEU A 205 10.85 7.48 -14.74
C LEU A 205 10.05 7.86 -13.48
N HIS A 206 8.83 7.37 -13.41
CA HIS A 206 7.97 7.45 -12.23
C HIS A 206 8.05 6.14 -11.44
N VAL A 207 8.48 6.20 -10.17
CA VAL A 207 8.48 5.03 -9.30
C VAL A 207 7.32 5.12 -8.32
N ASP A 208 6.35 4.20 -8.45
CA ASP A 208 5.30 4.01 -7.45
C ASP A 208 5.75 2.96 -6.43
N MET A 209 6.27 3.44 -5.29
CA MET A 209 6.77 2.59 -4.21
C MET A 209 5.73 2.35 -3.10
N ALA A 210 4.43 2.52 -3.39
CA ALA A 210 3.36 2.46 -2.39
C ALA A 210 3.40 1.20 -1.52
N HIS A 211 3.74 0.04 -2.07
CA HIS A 211 3.81 -1.20 -1.32
C HIS A 211 5.06 -1.30 -0.43
N PHE A 212 6.20 -0.88 -0.92
CA PHE A 212 7.49 -1.10 -0.26
C PHE A 212 8.14 0.16 0.33
N ALA A 213 7.44 1.29 0.38
CA ALA A 213 7.98 2.57 0.87
C ALA A 213 8.53 2.49 2.31
N GLY A 214 7.91 1.71 3.19
CA GLY A 214 8.44 1.48 4.54
C GLY A 214 9.79 0.76 4.53
N LEU A 215 9.98 -0.20 3.61
CA LEU A 215 11.24 -0.91 3.43
C LEU A 215 12.33 0.02 2.88
N VAL A 216 11.97 0.91 1.94
CA VAL A 216 12.86 1.96 1.42
C VAL A 216 13.27 2.92 2.53
N ALA A 217 12.30 3.43 3.29
CA ALA A 217 12.51 4.35 4.41
C ALA A 217 13.47 3.78 5.48
N ALA A 218 13.37 2.48 5.72
CA ALA A 218 14.23 1.77 6.67
C ALA A 218 15.62 1.39 6.10
N GLY A 219 15.87 1.61 4.81
CA GLY A 219 17.11 1.24 4.13
C GLY A 219 17.32 -0.28 4.01
N VAL A 220 16.22 -1.06 3.97
CA VAL A 220 16.24 -2.53 3.77
C VAL A 220 15.74 -2.94 2.39
N HIS A 221 15.42 -1.96 1.53
CA HIS A 221 15.09 -2.10 0.12
C HIS A 221 15.78 -0.98 -0.64
N PRO A 222 16.24 -1.19 -1.90
CA PRO A 222 16.84 -0.14 -2.71
C PRO A 222 15.94 1.10 -2.81
N SER A 223 16.54 2.29 -2.68
CA SER A 223 15.85 3.55 -2.91
C SER A 223 15.63 3.78 -4.41
N PRO A 224 14.49 4.38 -4.83
CA PRO A 224 14.31 4.83 -6.21
C PRO A 224 15.25 5.99 -6.58
N PHE A 225 15.71 6.76 -5.61
CA PHE A 225 16.68 7.82 -5.83
C PHE A 225 18.12 7.28 -5.81
N PRO A 226 19.00 7.76 -6.72
CA PRO A 226 18.85 8.92 -7.61
C PRO A 226 18.21 8.66 -8.98
N TYR A 227 17.64 7.48 -9.24
CA TYR A 227 17.23 7.05 -10.58
C TYR A 227 15.90 7.65 -11.04
N ALA A 228 14.94 7.80 -10.13
CA ALA A 228 13.60 8.29 -10.45
C ALA A 228 13.55 9.81 -10.62
N ASP A 229 12.82 10.31 -11.62
CA ASP A 229 12.43 11.72 -11.72
C ASP A 229 11.42 12.08 -10.62
N VAL A 230 10.53 11.15 -10.32
CA VAL A 230 9.52 11.27 -9.28
C VAL A 230 9.24 9.91 -8.64
N ALA A 231 9.10 9.90 -7.31
CA ALA A 231 8.58 8.76 -6.59
C ALA A 231 7.25 9.13 -5.92
N THR A 232 6.28 8.21 -5.99
CA THR A 232 5.01 8.33 -5.26
C THR A 232 4.85 7.18 -4.29
N THR A 233 4.09 7.41 -3.23
CA THR A 233 3.76 6.34 -2.29
C THR A 233 2.44 6.59 -1.59
N THR A 234 1.88 5.53 -1.01
CA THR A 234 0.89 5.60 0.06
C THR A 234 1.60 5.70 1.42
N THR A 235 0.89 6.20 2.42
CA THR A 235 1.45 6.32 3.78
C THR A 235 1.04 5.20 4.74
N HIS A 236 0.10 4.33 4.34
CA HIS A 236 -0.62 3.42 5.23
C HIS A 236 -0.30 1.92 5.05
N LYS A 237 0.66 1.56 4.19
CA LYS A 237 1.07 0.16 3.97
C LYS A 237 2.31 -0.16 4.82
N THR A 238 3.41 -0.56 4.22
CA THR A 238 4.67 -0.80 4.96
C THR A 238 5.14 0.42 5.74
N LEU A 239 4.83 1.64 5.29
CA LEU A 239 5.20 2.87 5.99
C LEU A 239 4.44 3.10 7.32
N ARG A 240 3.39 2.33 7.59
CA ARG A 240 2.65 2.26 8.86
C ARG A 240 2.10 3.60 9.36
N GLY A 241 1.63 4.45 8.43
CA GLY A 241 1.02 5.74 8.73
C GLY A 241 -0.49 5.81 8.44
N PRO A 242 -1.10 6.99 8.50
CA PRO A 242 -2.49 7.19 8.15
C PRO A 242 -2.72 6.96 6.65
N ARG A 243 -3.96 6.74 6.25
CA ARG A 243 -4.32 6.66 4.82
C ARG A 243 -4.07 8.00 4.13
N GLY A 244 -3.23 7.97 3.09
CA GLY A 244 -2.82 9.16 2.35
C GLY A 244 -1.79 8.81 1.28
N GLY A 245 -1.27 9.82 0.60
CA GLY A 245 -0.21 9.70 -0.40
C GLY A 245 0.90 10.73 -0.23
N LEU A 246 2.00 10.54 -0.95
CA LEU A 246 3.15 11.45 -1.06
C LEU A 246 3.61 11.53 -2.50
N ILE A 247 4.20 12.68 -2.86
CA ILE A 247 5.00 12.85 -4.07
C ILE A 247 6.38 13.36 -3.65
N LEU A 248 7.43 12.73 -4.16
CA LEU A 248 8.82 13.00 -3.80
C LEU A 248 9.65 13.20 -5.07
N THR A 249 10.57 14.15 -5.06
CA THR A 249 11.49 14.40 -6.19
C THR A 249 12.74 15.12 -5.71
N ASN A 250 13.83 15.04 -6.50
CA ASN A 250 15.04 15.84 -6.31
C ASN A 250 15.13 17.03 -7.30
N ASN A 251 14.08 17.23 -8.11
CA ASN A 251 14.04 18.28 -9.10
C ASN A 251 13.09 19.42 -8.68
N GLU A 252 13.59 20.62 -8.49
CA GLU A 252 12.83 21.78 -8.03
C GLU A 252 11.71 22.18 -9.00
N ASP A 253 11.96 22.12 -10.31
CA ASP A 253 10.97 22.52 -11.31
C ASP A 253 9.83 21.48 -11.39
N LEU A 254 10.15 20.18 -11.22
CA LEU A 254 9.14 19.16 -11.08
C LEU A 254 8.34 19.31 -9.79
N ALA A 255 8.98 19.65 -8.67
CA ALA A 255 8.29 19.92 -7.41
C ALA A 255 7.26 21.05 -7.53
N LYS A 256 7.61 22.13 -8.22
CA LYS A 256 6.68 23.24 -8.51
C LYS A 256 5.48 22.78 -9.32
N LYS A 257 5.72 21.96 -10.37
CA LYS A 257 4.64 21.39 -11.20
C LYS A 257 3.74 20.46 -10.39
N PHE A 258 4.31 19.57 -9.58
CA PHE A 258 3.53 18.66 -8.72
C PHE A 258 2.70 19.43 -7.69
N ASN A 259 3.26 20.45 -7.07
CA ASN A 259 2.53 21.31 -6.14
C ASN A 259 1.33 21.96 -6.84
N SER A 260 1.52 22.53 -8.02
CA SER A 260 0.43 23.13 -8.80
C SER A 260 -0.60 22.08 -9.25
N ALA A 261 -0.16 20.88 -9.61
CA ALA A 261 -1.06 19.79 -10.03
C ALA A 261 -1.91 19.28 -8.86
N ILE A 262 -1.36 19.22 -7.65
CA ILE A 262 -2.13 18.85 -6.46
C ILE A 262 -3.07 19.98 -6.07
N PHE A 263 -2.56 21.16 -5.79
CA PHE A 263 -3.38 22.34 -5.50
C PHE A 263 -2.95 23.53 -6.40
N PRO A 264 -3.89 24.08 -7.15
CA PRO A 264 -5.35 23.83 -7.21
C PRO A 264 -5.78 22.77 -8.24
N GLY A 265 -4.84 21.98 -8.81
CA GLY A 265 -5.12 21.14 -9.98
C GLY A 265 -6.17 20.04 -9.77
N ILE A 266 -6.00 19.18 -8.75
CA ILE A 266 -6.92 18.05 -8.48
C ILE A 266 -7.51 18.03 -7.07
N GLN A 267 -6.98 18.82 -6.14
CA GLN A 267 -7.46 18.94 -4.78
C GLN A 267 -7.72 20.40 -4.42
N GLY A 268 -8.63 20.63 -3.43
CA GLY A 268 -8.86 21.91 -2.77
C GLY A 268 -8.20 21.94 -1.39
N GLY A 269 -9.00 22.21 -0.33
CA GLY A 269 -8.52 22.26 1.04
C GLY A 269 -7.89 20.94 1.49
N PRO A 270 -6.63 20.95 1.96
CA PRO A 270 -5.93 19.76 2.39
C PRO A 270 -6.51 19.21 3.70
N LEU A 271 -6.39 17.91 3.90
CA LEU A 271 -6.82 17.24 5.13
C LEU A 271 -5.77 17.41 6.22
N MET A 272 -5.83 18.53 6.97
CA MET A 272 -4.77 18.89 7.91
C MET A 272 -4.60 17.90 9.06
N HIS A 273 -5.67 17.23 9.50
CA HIS A 273 -5.62 16.17 10.49
C HIS A 273 -4.87 14.94 9.96
N VAL A 274 -5.02 14.61 8.67
CA VAL A 274 -4.26 13.52 8.03
C VAL A 274 -2.79 13.91 7.86
N ILE A 275 -2.49 15.16 7.49
CA ILE A 275 -1.12 15.66 7.37
C ILE A 275 -0.43 15.64 8.74
N ALA A 276 -1.11 16.05 9.81
CA ALA A 276 -0.60 15.93 11.17
C ALA A 276 -0.30 14.47 11.55
N ALA A 277 -1.19 13.55 11.20
CA ALA A 277 -0.98 12.11 11.41
C ALA A 277 0.19 11.55 10.57
N LYS A 278 0.40 12.05 9.32
CA LYS A 278 1.60 11.75 8.52
C LYS A 278 2.86 12.22 9.23
N ALA A 279 2.86 13.45 9.78
CA ALA A 279 4.00 13.97 10.54
C ALA A 279 4.38 13.08 11.72
N VAL A 280 3.38 12.57 12.46
CA VAL A 280 3.62 11.59 13.55
C VAL A 280 4.25 10.32 13.01
N ALA A 281 3.64 9.70 12.00
CA ALA A 281 4.09 8.44 11.44
C ALA A 281 5.51 8.52 10.86
N PHE A 282 5.86 9.62 10.20
CA PHE A 282 7.22 9.83 9.68
C PHE A 282 8.23 10.02 10.81
N GLY A 283 7.84 10.72 11.89
CA GLY A 283 8.68 10.81 13.08
C GLY A 283 8.90 9.46 13.76
N GLU A 284 7.92 8.56 13.75
CA GLU A 284 8.07 7.17 14.20
C GLU A 284 8.99 6.37 13.25
N ALA A 285 8.86 6.58 11.94
CA ALA A 285 9.65 5.89 10.93
C ALA A 285 11.13 6.30 10.91
N LEU A 286 11.46 7.50 11.39
CA LEU A 286 12.84 7.96 11.56
C LEU A 286 13.56 7.34 12.77
N ARG A 287 12.85 6.62 13.66
CA ARG A 287 13.46 5.99 14.83
C ARG A 287 14.17 4.70 14.44
N PRO A 288 15.26 4.33 15.16
CA PRO A 288 16.01 3.10 14.89
C PRO A 288 15.15 1.82 14.94
N GLU A 289 14.13 1.79 15.80
CA GLU A 289 13.21 0.65 15.95
C GLU A 289 12.43 0.37 14.67
N PHE A 290 12.18 1.38 13.84
CA PHE A 290 11.49 1.19 12.58
C PHE A 290 12.31 0.36 11.58
N LYS A 291 13.63 0.49 11.59
CA LYS A 291 14.52 -0.37 10.79
C LYS A 291 14.45 -1.82 11.26
N GLN A 292 14.46 -2.05 12.57
CA GLN A 292 14.31 -3.39 13.14
C GLN A 292 12.96 -4.01 12.74
N TYR A 293 11.89 -3.23 12.85
CA TYR A 293 10.55 -3.63 12.42
C TYR A 293 10.51 -4.02 10.93
N GLN A 294 11.04 -3.21 10.03
CA GLN A 294 11.02 -3.49 8.60
C GLN A 294 11.90 -4.70 8.23
N THR A 295 13.03 -4.89 8.92
CA THR A 295 13.85 -6.10 8.79
C THR A 295 13.04 -7.34 9.17
N GLN A 296 12.33 -7.28 10.30
CA GLN A 296 11.49 -8.39 10.75
C GLN A 296 10.32 -8.66 9.78
N VAL A 297 9.74 -7.62 9.16
CA VAL A 297 8.70 -7.78 8.12
C VAL A 297 9.19 -8.67 6.97
N ILE A 298 10.42 -8.47 6.50
CA ILE A 298 11.02 -9.28 5.42
C ILE A 298 11.29 -10.71 5.91
N LEU A 299 11.92 -10.87 7.08
CA LEU A 299 12.22 -12.20 7.66
C LEU A 299 10.93 -13.02 7.86
N ASN A 300 9.89 -12.38 8.35
CA ASN A 300 8.58 -12.99 8.52
C ASN A 300 7.97 -13.42 7.17
N ALA A 301 8.11 -12.60 6.14
CA ALA A 301 7.63 -12.93 4.80
C ALA A 301 8.37 -14.14 4.21
N GLN A 302 9.68 -14.20 4.39
CA GLN A 302 10.50 -15.34 3.97
C GLN A 302 10.12 -16.61 4.75
N ALA A 303 9.96 -16.51 6.08
CA ALA A 303 9.55 -17.63 6.92
C ALA A 303 8.16 -18.18 6.55
N LEU A 304 7.21 -17.29 6.24
CA LEU A 304 5.88 -17.67 5.76
C LEU A 304 5.98 -18.38 4.39
N ALA A 305 6.73 -17.81 3.43
CA ALA A 305 6.90 -18.38 2.10
C ALA A 305 7.55 -19.78 2.16
N ASP A 306 8.65 -19.92 2.88
CA ASP A 306 9.38 -21.17 3.05
C ASP A 306 8.50 -22.28 3.65
N GLN A 307 7.67 -21.93 4.63
CA GLN A 307 6.80 -22.90 5.29
C GLN A 307 5.62 -23.31 4.42
N LEU A 308 5.05 -22.36 3.63
CA LEU A 308 4.01 -22.67 2.64
C LEU A 308 4.54 -23.61 1.54
N ILE A 309 5.77 -23.41 1.07
CA ILE A 309 6.44 -24.33 0.11
C ILE A 309 6.57 -25.74 0.72
N LYS A 310 7.01 -25.85 1.97
CA LYS A 310 7.08 -27.16 2.68
C LYS A 310 5.70 -27.80 2.81
N GLY A 311 4.65 -27.02 2.92
CA GLY A 311 3.25 -27.46 2.93
C GLY A 311 2.69 -27.83 1.55
N GLY A 312 3.53 -27.83 0.49
CA GLY A 312 3.14 -28.25 -0.86
C GLY A 312 2.40 -27.18 -1.67
N LEU A 313 2.63 -25.92 -1.37
CA LEU A 313 2.19 -24.77 -2.18
C LEU A 313 3.34 -24.19 -2.99
N ASP A 314 3.04 -23.59 -4.11
CA ASP A 314 4.02 -22.85 -4.90
C ASP A 314 3.95 -21.36 -4.57
N ILE A 315 5.13 -20.75 -4.41
CA ILE A 315 5.25 -19.30 -4.27
C ILE A 315 5.72 -18.73 -5.61
N VAL A 316 4.94 -17.83 -6.18
CA VAL A 316 5.29 -17.13 -7.43
C VAL A 316 6.66 -16.46 -7.25
N THR A 317 7.57 -16.61 -8.23
CA THR A 317 9.00 -16.26 -8.17
C THR A 317 9.87 -17.09 -7.20
N GLY A 318 9.35 -18.18 -6.64
CA GLY A 318 10.08 -19.06 -5.72
C GLY A 318 10.37 -18.45 -4.35
N GLY A 319 9.75 -17.31 -3.98
CA GLY A 319 9.94 -16.64 -2.69
C GLY A 319 9.71 -15.15 -2.74
N THR A 320 10.20 -14.40 -1.74
CA THR A 320 10.04 -12.96 -1.65
C THR A 320 11.27 -12.25 -1.08
N ASP A 321 11.55 -11.05 -1.59
CA ASP A 321 12.56 -10.11 -1.07
C ASP A 321 11.90 -8.94 -0.32
N THR A 322 10.57 -8.93 -0.22
CA THR A 322 9.78 -7.83 0.34
C THR A 322 8.79 -8.34 1.41
N HIS A 323 7.77 -7.56 1.69
CA HIS A 323 6.69 -7.88 2.65
C HIS A 323 5.54 -8.70 2.04
N VAL A 324 5.51 -8.88 0.72
CA VAL A 324 4.39 -9.47 -0.02
C VAL A 324 4.85 -10.72 -0.78
N MET A 325 3.95 -11.69 -0.89
CA MET A 325 4.11 -12.85 -1.75
C MET A 325 2.80 -13.19 -2.46
N LEU A 326 2.91 -13.86 -3.61
CA LEU A 326 1.80 -14.51 -4.28
C LEU A 326 1.93 -16.02 -4.10
N VAL A 327 0.86 -16.64 -3.65
CA VAL A 327 0.74 -18.09 -3.45
C VAL A 327 -0.06 -18.66 -4.59
N ASP A 328 0.49 -19.63 -5.31
CA ASP A 328 -0.21 -20.41 -6.32
C ASP A 328 -0.93 -21.58 -5.67
N LEU A 329 -2.25 -21.66 -5.82
CA LEU A 329 -3.11 -22.67 -5.20
C LEU A 329 -3.35 -23.91 -6.08
N ARG A 330 -2.88 -23.88 -7.33
CA ARG A 330 -3.10 -24.98 -8.29
C ARG A 330 -2.55 -26.32 -7.81
N PRO A 331 -1.40 -26.39 -7.08
CA PRO A 331 -0.94 -27.66 -6.50
C PRO A 331 -1.92 -28.31 -5.54
N LYS A 332 -2.79 -27.52 -4.89
CA LYS A 332 -3.85 -28.02 -3.98
C LYS A 332 -5.21 -28.22 -4.67
N GLY A 333 -5.32 -27.89 -5.97
CA GLY A 333 -6.59 -27.97 -6.70
C GLY A 333 -7.69 -27.03 -6.20
N VAL A 334 -7.31 -25.92 -5.55
CA VAL A 334 -8.23 -24.94 -4.95
C VAL A 334 -8.13 -23.62 -5.70
N THR A 335 -9.25 -22.92 -5.90
CA THR A 335 -9.28 -21.59 -6.50
C THR A 335 -9.20 -20.48 -5.44
N GLY A 336 -8.71 -19.29 -5.83
CA GLY A 336 -8.51 -18.17 -4.92
C GLY A 336 -9.77 -17.71 -4.20
N ASN A 337 -10.93 -17.68 -4.90
CA ASN A 337 -12.20 -17.28 -4.31
C ASN A 337 -12.77 -18.29 -3.28
N ILE A 338 -12.39 -19.56 -3.38
CA ILE A 338 -12.75 -20.58 -2.38
C ILE A 338 -11.81 -20.47 -1.18
N ALA A 339 -10.50 -20.39 -1.44
CA ALA A 339 -9.48 -20.26 -0.41
C ALA A 339 -9.68 -19.00 0.46
N ASP A 340 -9.89 -17.84 -0.15
CA ASP A 340 -10.15 -16.55 0.51
C ASP A 340 -11.32 -16.67 1.52
N LYS A 341 -12.45 -17.21 1.06
CA LYS A 341 -13.63 -17.41 1.92
C LYS A 341 -13.41 -18.42 3.04
N ALA A 342 -12.65 -19.48 2.80
CA ALA A 342 -12.39 -20.50 3.80
C ALA A 342 -11.44 -19.99 4.89
N LEU A 343 -10.37 -19.30 4.49
CA LEU A 343 -9.43 -18.66 5.40
C LEU A 343 -10.12 -17.57 6.23
N GLY A 344 -10.99 -16.75 5.63
CA GLY A 344 -11.78 -15.77 6.38
C GLY A 344 -12.67 -16.39 7.46
N ARG A 345 -13.29 -17.59 7.22
CA ARG A 345 -14.02 -18.31 8.26
C ARG A 345 -13.11 -18.90 9.35
N ALA A 346 -11.84 -19.12 9.04
CA ALA A 346 -10.82 -19.54 10.00
C ALA A 346 -10.13 -18.34 10.69
N HIS A 347 -10.67 -17.12 10.55
CA HIS A 347 -10.12 -15.87 11.09
C HIS A 347 -8.71 -15.52 10.57
N ILE A 348 -8.43 -15.94 9.33
CA ILE A 348 -7.21 -15.57 8.59
C ILE A 348 -7.63 -14.68 7.41
N THR A 349 -7.46 -13.39 7.57
CA THR A 349 -7.84 -12.39 6.57
C THR A 349 -6.75 -12.24 5.51
N CYS A 350 -7.09 -12.53 4.26
CA CYS A 350 -6.23 -12.37 3.09
C CYS A 350 -7.07 -11.94 1.89
N ASN A 351 -6.49 -11.85 0.70
CA ASN A 351 -7.27 -11.62 -0.52
C ASN A 351 -6.88 -12.61 -1.64
N LYS A 352 -7.89 -13.08 -2.37
CA LYS A 352 -7.64 -13.76 -3.64
C LYS A 352 -6.90 -12.82 -4.59
N ASN A 353 -6.02 -13.37 -5.40
CA ASN A 353 -5.24 -12.61 -6.38
C ASN A 353 -4.95 -13.48 -7.61
N GLY A 354 -5.02 -12.87 -8.81
CA GLY A 354 -4.50 -13.52 -10.00
C GLY A 354 -2.99 -13.76 -9.86
N ILE A 355 -2.53 -14.86 -10.42
CA ILE A 355 -1.11 -15.13 -10.60
C ILE A 355 -0.72 -14.79 -12.05
N PRO A 356 0.57 -14.56 -12.37
CA PRO A 356 0.97 -14.39 -13.75
C PRO A 356 0.52 -15.57 -14.62
N PHE A 357 -0.02 -15.26 -15.81
CA PHE A 357 -0.58 -16.27 -16.74
C PHE A 357 -1.70 -17.11 -16.14
N ASP A 358 -2.50 -16.54 -15.26
CA ASP A 358 -3.61 -17.20 -14.57
C ASP A 358 -4.64 -17.75 -15.57
N PRO A 359 -4.96 -19.05 -15.54
CA PRO A 359 -6.00 -19.63 -16.40
C PRO A 359 -7.40 -19.22 -15.96
N GLU A 360 -7.58 -18.75 -14.73
CA GLU A 360 -8.88 -18.44 -14.14
C GLU A 360 -9.29 -16.98 -14.42
N LYS A 361 -10.60 -16.72 -14.36
CA LYS A 361 -11.16 -15.37 -14.50
C LYS A 361 -10.81 -14.52 -13.26
N PRO A 362 -10.74 -13.16 -13.39
CA PRO A 362 -10.36 -12.26 -12.28
C PRO A 362 -11.22 -12.39 -11.01
N MET A 363 -12.47 -12.85 -11.11
CA MET A 363 -13.35 -13.06 -9.94
C MET A 363 -13.13 -14.39 -9.24
N VAL A 364 -12.42 -15.32 -9.88
CA VAL A 364 -12.10 -16.67 -9.37
C VAL A 364 -10.67 -16.71 -8.86
N THR A 365 -9.70 -16.47 -9.73
CA THR A 365 -8.24 -16.48 -9.55
C THR A 365 -7.69 -17.86 -9.14
N SER A 366 -6.40 -18.06 -9.38
CA SER A 366 -5.68 -19.27 -8.96
C SER A 366 -4.77 -19.03 -7.74
N GLY A 367 -4.76 -17.83 -7.18
CA GLY A 367 -3.82 -17.49 -6.12
C GLY A 367 -4.39 -16.67 -4.97
N LEU A 368 -3.53 -16.51 -3.96
CA LEU A 368 -3.70 -15.60 -2.83
C LEU A 368 -2.53 -14.60 -2.81
N ARG A 369 -2.79 -13.38 -2.34
CA ARG A 369 -1.76 -12.42 -1.96
C ARG A 369 -1.69 -12.34 -0.44
N LEU A 370 -0.50 -12.58 0.10
CA LEU A 370 -0.23 -12.55 1.53
C LEU A 370 0.86 -11.52 1.83
N GLY A 371 0.79 -10.92 3.02
CA GLY A 371 1.78 -9.96 3.50
C GLY A 371 1.92 -10.01 5.02
N THR A 372 3.02 -9.46 5.52
CA THR A 372 3.42 -9.60 6.92
C THR A 372 3.43 -8.31 7.76
N PRO A 373 3.17 -7.10 7.21
CA PRO A 373 3.33 -5.86 7.99
C PRO A 373 2.44 -5.79 9.23
N ALA A 374 1.15 -6.12 9.12
CA ALA A 374 0.20 -6.02 10.22
C ALA A 374 0.52 -7.01 11.36
N GLY A 375 0.80 -8.27 11.03
CA GLY A 375 1.21 -9.28 12.01
C GLY A 375 2.52 -8.91 12.70
N THR A 376 3.51 -8.40 11.96
CA THR A 376 4.78 -7.93 12.53
C THR A 376 4.57 -6.73 13.46
N THR A 377 3.68 -5.80 13.12
CA THR A 377 3.32 -4.69 14.02
C THR A 377 2.69 -5.18 15.33
N ARG A 378 1.96 -6.31 15.29
CA ARG A 378 1.38 -6.97 16.47
C ARG A 378 2.39 -7.77 17.30
N GLY A 379 3.66 -7.85 16.86
CA GLY A 379 4.73 -8.55 17.55
C GLY A 379 4.97 -9.99 17.07
N PHE A 380 4.37 -10.42 15.96
CA PHE A 380 4.61 -11.74 15.40
C PHE A 380 6.04 -11.81 14.84
N GLY A 381 6.74 -12.89 15.17
CA GLY A 381 8.03 -13.25 14.62
C GLY A 381 7.94 -14.42 13.63
N GLU A 382 9.09 -14.92 13.19
CA GLU A 382 9.17 -16.01 12.21
C GLU A 382 8.47 -17.29 12.67
N ALA A 383 8.50 -17.60 13.98
CA ALA A 383 7.84 -18.80 14.52
C ALA A 383 6.32 -18.72 14.35
N GLU A 384 5.72 -17.57 14.65
CA GLU A 384 4.29 -17.35 14.48
C GLU A 384 3.89 -17.39 12.99
N PHE A 385 4.70 -16.81 12.10
CA PHE A 385 4.43 -16.88 10.67
C PHE A 385 4.58 -18.28 10.07
N ARG A 386 5.47 -19.14 10.62
CA ARG A 386 5.50 -20.58 10.26
C ARG A 386 4.23 -21.29 10.73
N THR A 387 3.78 -21.00 11.93
CA THR A 387 2.51 -21.55 12.46
C THR A 387 1.31 -21.09 11.61
N ILE A 388 1.29 -19.83 11.19
CA ILE A 388 0.26 -19.29 10.29
C ILE A 388 0.26 -20.04 8.94
N ALA A 389 1.45 -20.33 8.39
CA ALA A 389 1.56 -21.12 7.18
C ALA A 389 0.97 -22.53 7.35
N ASP A 390 1.29 -23.20 8.46
CA ASP A 390 0.74 -24.53 8.76
C ASP A 390 -0.79 -24.49 8.86
N LEU A 391 -1.37 -23.48 9.50
CA LEU A 391 -2.82 -23.29 9.58
C LEU A 391 -3.45 -23.02 8.20
N ILE A 392 -2.79 -22.24 7.35
CA ILE A 392 -3.24 -22.01 5.95
C ILE A 392 -3.27 -23.35 5.20
N VAL A 393 -2.19 -24.13 5.29
CA VAL A 393 -2.10 -25.45 4.62
C VAL A 393 -3.18 -26.39 5.14
N GLU A 394 -3.40 -26.47 6.46
CA GLU A 394 -4.44 -27.29 7.08
C GLU A 394 -5.85 -26.94 6.53
N VAL A 395 -6.16 -25.64 6.42
CA VAL A 395 -7.44 -25.18 5.85
C VAL A 395 -7.58 -25.58 4.38
N LEU A 396 -6.51 -25.39 3.57
CA LEU A 396 -6.55 -25.71 2.14
C LEU A 396 -6.63 -27.21 1.87
N ASP A 397 -5.92 -28.04 2.64
CA ASP A 397 -5.98 -29.49 2.54
C ASP A 397 -7.36 -30.02 2.95
N GLY A 398 -7.99 -29.40 3.95
CA GLY A 398 -9.39 -29.69 4.32
C GLY A 398 -10.39 -29.43 3.20
N LEU A 399 -10.14 -28.41 2.37
CA LEU A 399 -10.98 -28.11 1.19
C LEU A 399 -10.82 -29.13 0.06
N ALA A 400 -9.62 -29.67 -0.12
CA ALA A 400 -9.33 -30.66 -1.16
C ALA A 400 -9.93 -32.05 -0.83
N THR A 401 -10.15 -32.35 0.45
CA THR A 401 -10.52 -33.69 0.92
C THR A 401 -12.00 -33.87 1.29
N VAL A 402 -12.76 -32.77 1.55
CA VAL A 402 -14.12 -32.89 2.12
C VAL A 402 -15.11 -31.89 1.54
N SER A 403 -16.30 -32.40 1.18
CA SER A 403 -17.52 -31.61 1.02
C SER A 403 -17.73 -30.65 2.21
N TYR A 404 -18.04 -29.45 1.96
CA TYR A 404 -18.30 -28.19 2.73
C TYR A 404 -18.77 -28.29 4.22
N THR A 405 -18.99 -29.47 4.80
CA THR A 405 -19.70 -29.64 6.08
C THR A 405 -18.83 -29.67 7.35
N HIS A 406 -17.49 -29.70 7.26
CA HIS A 406 -16.62 -29.93 8.44
C HIS A 406 -15.69 -28.77 8.84
N LEU A 407 -15.81 -27.61 8.22
CA LEU A 407 -14.94 -26.43 8.51
C LEU A 407 -15.16 -25.75 9.89
N ARG A 408 -16.19 -26.15 10.66
CA ARG A 408 -16.46 -25.62 12.01
C ARG A 408 -15.40 -26.00 13.08
N ALA A 409 -14.61 -27.05 12.84
CA ALA A 409 -13.63 -27.53 13.84
C ALA A 409 -12.32 -26.70 13.84
N HIS A 410 -12.05 -25.91 12.81
CA HIS A 410 -10.79 -25.16 12.66
C HIS A 410 -10.83 -23.74 13.29
N GLU A 411 -12.02 -23.22 13.61
CA GLU A 411 -12.21 -21.90 14.23
C GLU A 411 -11.48 -21.75 15.59
N THR A 412 -11.22 -22.87 16.28
CA THR A 412 -10.68 -22.86 17.65
C THR A 412 -9.15 -22.65 17.68
N LYS A 413 -8.40 -23.09 16.67
CA LYS A 413 -6.92 -23.04 16.68
C LYS A 413 -6.37 -21.65 16.31
N ALA A 414 -6.92 -20.98 15.31
CA ALA A 414 -6.51 -19.63 14.93
C ALA A 414 -6.81 -18.62 16.05
N ASN A 415 -7.96 -18.75 16.72
CA ASN A 415 -8.31 -17.97 17.90
C ASN A 415 -7.35 -18.21 19.08
N LEU A 416 -6.81 -19.43 19.23
CA LEU A 416 -5.84 -19.75 20.29
C LEU A 416 -4.50 -19.05 20.04
N VAL A 417 -4.03 -19.02 18.80
CA VAL A 417 -2.77 -18.32 18.42
C VAL A 417 -2.91 -16.82 18.61
N CYS A 418 -4.02 -16.22 18.21
CA CYS A 418 -4.28 -14.79 18.45
C CYS A 418 -4.36 -14.41 19.94
N ARG A 419 -4.95 -15.29 20.80
CA ARG A 419 -5.07 -15.02 22.25
C ARG A 419 -3.82 -15.29 23.07
N LEU A 420 -2.90 -16.13 22.58
CA LEU A 420 -1.63 -16.42 23.27
C LEU A 420 -0.58 -15.33 23.02
N LEU A 421 -0.81 -14.41 22.08
CA LEU A 421 0.13 -13.37 21.66
C LEU A 421 -0.34 -11.95 22.04
N LEU A 422 -1.44 -11.79 22.77
CA LEU A 422 -1.95 -10.55 23.37
C LEU A 422 -1.79 -10.57 24.89
#